data_f57c341309e90c0c80744feb8e26a17e
#
_entry.id   f57c341309e90c0c80744feb8e26a17e
#
_cell.length_a   1.000
_cell.length_b   1.000
_cell.length_c   1.000
_cell.angle_alpha   90.00
_cell.angle_beta   90.00
_cell.angle_gamma   90.00
#
_symmetry.space_group_name_H-M   'P 1'
#
loop_
_entity.id
_entity.type
_entity.pdbx_description
1 polymer ?
#
loop_
_entity_poly.entity_id
_entity_poly.type
_entity_poly.pdbx_seq_one_letter_code
_entity_poly.pdbx_strand_id
1 'polypeptide(L)'
;MADKIMLVDGNSLINRGFYAMPLLTNKDGEYTNGVFGFLNIFFRLFDEIQPEYCAVCFDVHQPTFRHKMFGEYKGTRKGMPEELRPQMPLLKKVLQAMNITTCELGGYEADDLLGTLATRADAIGLAPIIVSGDRDLLQIASDTITIKIPKTKGGSTTIESYNTADVMSAYGVTPKEFIEVKALMGDTSDNVPGVPSIGEKTASKIIQQYKTVENAIENASEVKPKRASENLVTYKEQALLSKTLVTIKTDVPYEVAIDELKVHDMYNENAYGLFKQYEFKTMLKRFDTTAVAQQNSGDFKLVTT
;
A
#
# COMPACT_ATOMS: atom_id res chain seq x y z
N MET A 1 11.85 -10.39 -20.66
CA MET A 1 10.77 -10.20 -19.67
C MET A 1 10.59 -8.70 -19.56
N ALA A 2 9.38 -8.22 -19.27
CA ALA A 2 9.18 -6.79 -19.03
C ALA A 2 9.90 -6.36 -17.75
N ASP A 3 10.46 -5.14 -17.74
CA ASP A 3 11.05 -4.55 -16.55
C ASP A 3 9.98 -4.38 -15.47
N LYS A 4 10.35 -4.59 -14.21
CA LYS A 4 9.41 -4.58 -13.10
C LYS A 4 9.48 -3.29 -12.32
N ILE A 5 8.32 -2.81 -11.87
CA ILE A 5 8.23 -1.73 -10.91
C ILE A 5 7.57 -2.22 -9.62
N MET A 6 8.23 -2.02 -8.49
CA MET A 6 7.69 -2.31 -7.16
C MET A 6 7.16 -1.02 -6.52
N LEU A 7 5.85 -0.96 -6.31
CA LEU A 7 5.14 0.15 -5.71
C LEU A 7 4.66 -0.25 -4.32
N VAL A 8 5.11 0.44 -3.29
CA VAL A 8 4.94 0.01 -1.90
C VAL A 8 4.05 1.00 -1.14
N ASP A 9 3.04 0.49 -0.46
CA ASP A 9 2.26 1.24 0.52
C ASP A 9 3.06 1.39 1.82
N GLY A 10 3.61 2.58 2.01
CA GLY A 10 4.47 2.88 3.14
C GLY A 10 3.75 2.82 4.48
N ASN A 11 2.52 3.35 4.53
CA ASN A 11 1.71 3.37 5.75
C ASN A 11 1.29 1.95 6.16
N SER A 12 0.82 1.14 5.22
CA SER A 12 0.41 -0.23 5.48
C SER A 12 1.57 -1.09 5.95
N LEU A 13 2.73 -1.02 5.27
CA LEU A 13 3.88 -1.85 5.62
C LEU A 13 4.53 -1.46 6.95
N ILE A 14 4.66 -0.17 7.26
CA ILE A 14 5.26 0.23 8.55
C ILE A 14 4.34 -0.14 9.72
N ASN A 15 3.01 0.03 9.57
CA ASN A 15 2.05 -0.44 10.57
C ASN A 15 2.17 -1.96 10.78
N ARG A 16 2.24 -2.72 9.71
CA ARG A 16 2.46 -4.17 9.79
C ARG A 16 3.76 -4.51 10.50
N GLY A 17 4.85 -3.84 10.16
CA GLY A 17 6.14 -4.00 10.83
C GLY A 17 6.07 -3.70 12.31
N PHE A 18 5.40 -2.62 12.67
CA PHE A 18 5.23 -2.18 14.07
C PHE A 18 4.48 -3.22 14.92
N TYR A 19 3.36 -3.75 14.42
CA TYR A 19 2.56 -4.73 15.17
C TYR A 19 3.08 -6.18 15.07
N ALA A 20 4.01 -6.47 14.17
CA ALA A 20 4.56 -7.81 13.98
C ALA A 20 5.62 -8.20 15.01
N MET A 21 6.14 -7.24 15.77
CA MET A 21 7.24 -7.46 16.73
C MET A 21 7.07 -6.59 17.98
N PRO A 22 7.74 -6.95 19.08
CA PRO A 22 7.76 -6.12 20.28
C PRO A 22 8.41 -4.77 20.00
N LEU A 23 8.14 -3.79 20.86
CA LEU A 23 8.81 -2.50 20.81
C LEU A 23 10.33 -2.66 20.92
N LEU A 24 11.04 -2.07 19.98
CA LEU A 24 12.50 -1.99 19.95
C LEU A 24 12.92 -0.53 19.98
N THR A 25 14.02 -0.24 20.68
CA THR A 25 14.66 1.07 20.69
C THR A 25 16.13 0.93 20.35
N ASN A 26 16.70 1.98 19.76
CA ASN A 26 18.16 2.10 19.68
C ASN A 26 18.76 2.49 21.05
N LYS A 27 20.09 2.65 21.12
CA LYS A 27 20.81 3.06 22.33
C LYS A 27 20.38 4.44 22.88
N ASP A 28 19.81 5.30 22.03
CA ASP A 28 19.36 6.65 22.38
C ASP A 28 17.88 6.66 22.84
N GLY A 29 17.24 5.49 22.92
CA GLY A 29 15.86 5.32 23.37
C GLY A 29 14.80 5.59 22.27
N GLU A 30 15.22 5.79 21.02
CA GLU A 30 14.29 6.03 19.91
C GLU A 30 13.68 4.72 19.43
N TYR A 31 12.35 4.69 19.25
CA TYR A 31 11.63 3.52 18.74
C TYR A 31 11.99 3.22 17.29
N THR A 32 12.27 1.95 16.98
CA THR A 32 12.76 1.52 15.66
C THR A 32 12.08 0.28 15.10
N ASN A 33 11.23 -0.41 15.88
CA ASN A 33 10.60 -1.68 15.50
C ASN A 33 9.75 -1.59 14.23
N GLY A 34 9.01 -0.50 14.01
CA GLY A 34 8.21 -0.30 12.81
C GLY A 34 9.08 -0.18 11.56
N VAL A 35 10.15 0.63 11.62
CA VAL A 35 11.10 0.79 10.52
C VAL A 35 11.84 -0.52 10.25
N PHE A 36 12.31 -1.19 11.29
CA PHE A 36 12.99 -2.49 11.15
C PHE A 36 12.07 -3.55 10.52
N GLY A 37 10.80 -3.62 10.97
CA GLY A 37 9.80 -4.52 10.41
C GLY A 37 9.46 -4.20 8.95
N PHE A 38 9.31 -2.91 8.62
CA PHE A 38 9.14 -2.45 7.25
C PHE A 38 10.29 -2.92 6.36
N LEU A 39 11.54 -2.64 6.76
CA LEU A 39 12.74 -3.00 6.00
C LEU A 39 12.89 -4.51 5.80
N ASN A 40 12.51 -5.33 6.78
CA ASN A 40 12.51 -6.79 6.64
C ASN A 40 11.56 -7.26 5.51
N ILE A 41 10.34 -6.70 5.46
CA ILE A 41 9.36 -7.03 4.42
C ILE A 41 9.84 -6.48 3.08
N PHE A 42 10.29 -5.22 3.06
CA PHE A 42 10.78 -4.54 1.87
C PHE A 42 11.93 -5.30 1.21
N PHE A 43 12.99 -5.60 1.93
CA PHE A 43 14.15 -6.30 1.37
C PHE A 43 13.80 -7.71 0.89
N ARG A 44 12.97 -8.45 1.65
CA ARG A 44 12.53 -9.76 1.22
C ARG A 44 11.81 -9.70 -0.13
N LEU A 45 10.90 -8.75 -0.30
CA LEU A 45 10.16 -8.58 -1.54
C LEU A 45 11.06 -8.03 -2.65
N PHE A 46 11.95 -7.12 -2.33
CA PHE A 46 12.93 -6.58 -3.27
C PHE A 46 13.83 -7.68 -3.84
N ASP A 47 14.35 -8.57 -2.97
CA ASP A 47 15.16 -9.71 -3.37
C ASP A 47 14.38 -10.74 -4.22
N GLU A 48 13.08 -10.93 -3.93
CA GLU A 48 12.21 -11.85 -4.67
C GLU A 48 11.82 -11.27 -6.05
N ILE A 49 11.44 -10.00 -6.09
CA ILE A 49 10.91 -9.32 -7.28
C ILE A 49 12.04 -8.93 -8.22
N GLN A 50 13.19 -8.46 -7.68
CA GLN A 50 14.29 -7.87 -8.44
C GLN A 50 13.79 -6.74 -9.36
N PRO A 51 13.21 -5.65 -8.81
CA PRO A 51 12.61 -4.60 -9.61
C PRO A 51 13.68 -3.64 -10.15
N GLU A 52 13.48 -3.13 -11.37
CA GLU A 52 14.26 -2.06 -11.99
C GLU A 52 13.83 -0.68 -11.50
N TYR A 53 12.57 -0.55 -11.08
CA TYR A 53 11.97 0.68 -10.56
C TYR A 53 11.31 0.43 -9.20
N CYS A 54 11.39 1.40 -8.30
CA CYS A 54 10.79 1.28 -6.98
C CYS A 54 10.32 2.64 -6.44
N ALA A 55 9.11 2.68 -5.88
CA ALA A 55 8.62 3.83 -5.13
C ALA A 55 7.84 3.38 -3.89
N VAL A 56 7.87 4.23 -2.85
CA VAL A 56 7.08 4.04 -1.63
C VAL A 56 6.12 5.21 -1.50
N CYS A 57 4.81 4.93 -1.53
CA CYS A 57 3.76 5.93 -1.42
C CYS A 57 3.31 6.07 0.04
N PHE A 58 3.08 7.31 0.46
CA PHE A 58 2.60 7.62 1.81
C PHE A 58 1.37 8.53 1.77
N ASP A 59 0.51 8.36 2.76
CA ASP A 59 -0.56 9.30 3.03
C ASP A 59 0.01 10.61 3.60
N VAL A 60 -0.57 11.72 3.15
CA VAL A 60 -0.33 13.04 3.76
C VAL A 60 -1.37 13.29 4.84
N HIS A 61 -0.96 13.88 5.96
CA HIS A 61 -1.89 14.20 7.06
C HIS A 61 -2.76 15.42 6.72
N GLN A 62 -3.56 15.29 5.66
CA GLN A 62 -4.49 16.30 5.15
C GLN A 62 -5.81 15.65 4.72
N PRO A 63 -6.95 16.37 4.81
CA PRO A 63 -8.22 15.86 4.29
C PRO A 63 -8.13 15.56 2.79
N THR A 64 -8.56 14.37 2.40
CA THR A 64 -8.64 13.97 0.98
C THR A 64 -9.98 14.36 0.38
N PHE A 65 -10.17 14.17 -0.93
CA PHE A 65 -11.45 14.39 -1.58
C PHE A 65 -12.57 13.53 -0.94
N ARG A 66 -12.24 12.31 -0.42
CA ARG A 66 -13.20 11.45 0.27
C ARG A 66 -13.72 12.09 1.56
N HIS A 67 -12.87 12.73 2.35
CA HIS A 67 -13.28 13.48 3.54
C HIS A 67 -14.17 14.69 3.21
N LYS A 68 -13.94 15.35 2.05
CA LYS A 68 -14.79 16.45 1.58
C LYS A 68 -16.16 15.97 1.14
N MET A 69 -16.27 14.75 0.61
CA MET A 69 -17.53 14.15 0.18
C MET A 69 -18.32 13.54 1.34
N PHE A 70 -17.61 12.93 2.29
CA PHE A 70 -18.21 12.27 3.44
C PHE A 70 -17.36 12.57 4.69
N GLY A 71 -17.83 13.49 5.52
CA GLY A 71 -17.07 14.01 6.68
C GLY A 71 -16.73 12.95 7.73
N GLU A 72 -17.48 11.84 7.76
CA GLU A 72 -17.25 10.73 8.68
C GLU A 72 -16.26 9.67 8.12
N TYR A 73 -15.77 9.86 6.89
CA TYR A 73 -14.81 8.95 6.27
C TYR A 73 -13.56 8.79 7.15
N LYS A 74 -13.17 7.55 7.45
CA LYS A 74 -12.09 7.19 8.38
C LYS A 74 -12.22 7.76 9.80
N GLY A 75 -13.38 8.35 10.15
CA GLY A 75 -13.62 9.02 11.43
C GLY A 75 -13.58 8.08 12.66
N THR A 76 -13.74 6.78 12.45
CA THR A 76 -13.66 5.75 13.50
C THR A 76 -12.23 5.21 13.72
N ARG A 77 -11.27 5.58 12.86
CA ARG A 77 -9.89 5.11 12.99
C ARG A 77 -9.24 5.67 14.26
N LYS A 78 -8.61 4.79 15.02
CA LYS A 78 -7.76 5.21 16.14
C LYS A 78 -6.54 5.96 15.62
N GLY A 79 -6.10 6.98 16.36
CA GLY A 79 -4.87 7.70 16.03
C GLY A 79 -3.64 6.77 15.98
N MET A 80 -2.60 7.23 15.31
CA MET A 80 -1.31 6.53 15.25
C MET A 80 -0.72 6.40 16.67
N PRO A 81 -0.23 5.21 17.09
CA PRO A 81 0.46 5.03 18.36
C PRO A 81 1.60 6.04 18.54
N GLU A 82 1.83 6.48 19.77
CA GLU A 82 2.87 7.46 20.08
C GLU A 82 4.26 6.94 19.73
N GLU A 83 4.49 5.64 19.91
CA GLU A 83 5.75 4.97 19.59
C GLU A 83 5.98 4.81 18.07
N LEU A 84 4.91 4.78 17.27
CA LEU A 84 5.02 4.68 15.80
C LEU A 84 5.21 6.05 15.16
N ARG A 85 4.65 7.11 15.73
CA ARG A 85 4.65 8.46 15.15
C ARG A 85 6.06 8.96 14.78
N PRO A 86 7.09 8.88 15.65
CA PRO A 86 8.45 9.30 15.30
C PRO A 86 9.12 8.39 14.26
N GLN A 87 8.63 7.17 14.08
CA GLN A 87 9.20 6.24 13.11
C GLN A 87 8.80 6.55 11.65
N MET A 88 7.71 7.31 11.42
CA MET A 88 7.33 7.72 10.06
C MET A 88 8.39 8.61 9.40
N PRO A 89 8.82 9.74 10.00
CA PRO A 89 9.90 10.54 9.42
C PRO A 89 11.23 9.78 9.38
N LEU A 90 11.49 8.89 10.35
CA LEU A 90 12.68 8.04 10.33
C LEU A 90 12.66 7.11 9.09
N LEU A 91 11.55 6.45 8.80
CA LEU A 91 11.43 5.59 7.63
C LEU A 91 11.71 6.37 6.34
N LYS A 92 11.10 7.55 6.17
CA LYS A 92 11.35 8.39 4.99
C LYS A 92 12.82 8.78 4.86
N LYS A 93 13.46 9.15 5.97
CA LYS A 93 14.91 9.45 6.01
C LYS A 93 15.77 8.24 5.58
N VAL A 94 15.42 7.05 6.04
CA VAL A 94 16.11 5.81 5.66
C VAL A 94 15.92 5.50 4.18
N LEU A 95 14.69 5.59 3.65
CA LEU A 95 14.39 5.37 2.24
C LEU A 95 15.13 6.39 1.34
N GLN A 96 15.14 7.66 1.73
CA GLN A 96 15.89 8.70 1.02
C GLN A 96 17.40 8.39 0.99
N ALA A 97 17.98 7.96 2.10
CA ALA A 97 19.38 7.56 2.15
C ALA A 97 19.67 6.33 1.28
N MET A 98 18.70 5.44 1.14
CA MET A 98 18.75 4.29 0.23
C MET A 98 18.48 4.65 -1.24
N ASN A 99 18.36 5.93 -1.59
CA ASN A 99 17.96 6.38 -2.93
C ASN A 99 16.62 5.80 -3.43
N ILE A 100 15.69 5.50 -2.51
CA ILE A 100 14.34 5.06 -2.84
C ILE A 100 13.40 6.27 -2.88
N THR A 101 12.72 6.44 -4.01
CA THR A 101 11.78 7.55 -4.19
C THR A 101 10.55 7.36 -3.30
N THR A 102 10.19 8.43 -2.57
CA THR A 102 8.96 8.48 -1.78
C THR A 102 7.94 9.41 -2.46
N CYS A 103 6.69 8.97 -2.56
CA CYS A 103 5.61 9.68 -3.24
C CYS A 103 4.52 10.07 -2.23
N GLU A 104 4.10 11.34 -2.31
CA GLU A 104 3.03 11.93 -1.48
C GLU A 104 2.27 12.97 -2.28
N LEU A 105 0.96 13.04 -2.11
CA LEU A 105 0.14 14.08 -2.75
C LEU A 105 -1.00 14.52 -1.82
N GLY A 106 -1.05 15.80 -1.50
CA GLY A 106 -2.15 16.38 -0.72
C GLY A 106 -3.50 16.26 -1.43
N GLY A 107 -4.54 15.89 -0.67
CA GLY A 107 -5.89 15.72 -1.22
C GLY A 107 -6.21 14.33 -1.75
N TYR A 108 -5.21 13.44 -1.84
CA TYR A 108 -5.33 12.05 -2.27
C TYR A 108 -4.72 11.11 -1.24
N GLU A 109 -4.98 9.82 -1.37
CA GLU A 109 -4.43 8.78 -0.51
C GLU A 109 -3.28 8.04 -1.21
N ALA A 110 -2.46 7.34 -0.43
CA ALA A 110 -1.38 6.51 -0.97
C ALA A 110 -1.88 5.51 -2.02
N ASP A 111 -3.07 4.93 -1.80
CA ASP A 111 -3.70 3.98 -2.72
C ASP A 111 -4.01 4.60 -4.08
N ASP A 112 -4.42 5.88 -4.12
CA ASP A 112 -4.66 6.61 -5.36
C ASP A 112 -3.36 6.84 -6.14
N LEU A 113 -2.25 7.11 -5.42
CA LEU A 113 -0.91 7.19 -6.02
C LEU A 113 -0.44 5.84 -6.55
N LEU A 114 -0.59 4.78 -5.75
CA LEU A 114 -0.23 3.41 -6.14
C LEU A 114 -0.99 2.99 -7.40
N GLY A 115 -2.32 3.20 -7.42
CA GLY A 115 -3.16 2.90 -8.59
C GLY A 115 -2.75 3.70 -9.82
N THR A 116 -2.45 4.99 -9.66
CA THR A 116 -2.02 5.87 -10.77
C THR A 116 -0.67 5.46 -11.32
N LEU A 117 0.32 5.25 -10.46
CA LEU A 117 1.68 4.85 -10.88
C LEU A 117 1.68 3.47 -11.53
N ALA A 118 0.91 2.51 -10.98
CA ALA A 118 0.77 1.19 -11.59
C ALA A 118 0.14 1.26 -12.97
N THR A 119 -0.94 2.04 -13.14
CA THR A 119 -1.60 2.21 -14.44
C THR A 119 -0.68 2.88 -15.46
N ARG A 120 0.08 3.90 -15.06
CA ARG A 120 1.06 4.56 -15.95
C ARG A 120 2.21 3.63 -16.34
N ALA A 121 2.74 2.86 -15.40
CA ALA A 121 3.81 1.89 -15.65
C ALA A 121 3.35 0.76 -16.59
N ASP A 122 2.14 0.24 -16.39
CA ASP A 122 1.52 -0.76 -17.27
C ASP A 122 1.36 -0.22 -18.71
N ALA A 123 0.89 1.02 -18.85
CA ALA A 123 0.70 1.66 -20.15
C ALA A 123 1.98 1.80 -20.99
N ILE A 124 3.16 1.82 -20.36
CA ILE A 124 4.47 1.84 -21.04
C ILE A 124 5.14 0.47 -21.11
N GLY A 125 4.44 -0.60 -20.75
CA GLY A 125 4.89 -1.99 -20.87
C GLY A 125 5.76 -2.51 -19.75
N LEU A 126 5.81 -1.85 -18.59
CA LEU A 126 6.40 -2.39 -17.38
C LEU A 126 5.46 -3.44 -16.74
N ALA A 127 5.99 -4.23 -15.81
CA ALA A 127 5.23 -5.16 -14.99
C ALA A 127 5.05 -4.59 -13.57
N PRO A 128 3.92 -3.91 -13.25
CA PRO A 128 3.71 -3.32 -11.94
C PRO A 128 3.39 -4.36 -10.88
N ILE A 129 4.01 -4.21 -9.71
CA ILE A 129 3.79 -5.03 -8.54
C ILE A 129 3.51 -4.09 -7.36
N ILE A 130 2.26 -4.04 -6.92
CA ILE A 130 1.86 -3.24 -5.76
C ILE A 130 1.99 -4.11 -4.51
N VAL A 131 2.64 -3.57 -3.48
CA VAL A 131 2.81 -4.22 -2.18
C VAL A 131 2.05 -3.45 -1.12
N SER A 132 0.98 -3.99 -0.60
CA SER A 132 0.18 -3.41 0.49
C SER A 132 -0.49 -4.50 1.32
N GLY A 133 -0.82 -4.19 2.56
CA GLY A 133 -1.71 -5.03 3.38
C GLY A 133 -3.19 -4.76 3.13
N ASP A 134 -3.51 -3.73 2.35
CA ASP A 134 -4.88 -3.34 2.05
C ASP A 134 -5.45 -4.12 0.86
N ARG A 135 -6.62 -4.74 1.09
CA ARG A 135 -7.30 -5.51 0.06
C ARG A 135 -8.07 -4.64 -0.94
N ASP A 136 -8.26 -3.37 -0.65
CA ASP A 136 -8.94 -2.48 -1.58
C ASP A 136 -8.16 -2.30 -2.88
N LEU A 137 -6.84 -2.46 -2.83
CA LEU A 137 -5.97 -2.48 -4.00
C LEU A 137 -6.21 -3.67 -4.94
N LEU A 138 -6.94 -4.71 -4.52
CA LEU A 138 -7.33 -5.82 -5.42
C LEU A 138 -8.16 -5.34 -6.61
N GLN A 139 -8.83 -4.19 -6.51
CA GLN A 139 -9.55 -3.55 -7.61
C GLN A 139 -8.62 -3.10 -8.76
N ILE A 140 -7.33 -2.93 -8.49
CA ILE A 140 -6.30 -2.50 -9.47
C ILE A 140 -5.64 -3.71 -10.13
N ALA A 141 -5.81 -4.91 -9.59
CA ALA A 141 -5.22 -6.12 -10.18
C ALA A 141 -5.65 -6.32 -11.64
N SER A 142 -4.74 -6.76 -12.47
CA SER A 142 -5.00 -7.10 -13.88
C SER A 142 -4.16 -8.31 -14.29
N ASP A 143 -4.13 -8.63 -15.56
CA ASP A 143 -3.26 -9.69 -16.08
C ASP A 143 -1.78 -9.27 -16.08
N THR A 144 -1.52 -7.96 -15.99
CA THR A 144 -0.18 -7.35 -15.97
C THR A 144 0.18 -6.73 -14.63
N ILE A 145 -0.80 -6.25 -13.85
CA ILE A 145 -0.61 -5.65 -12.53
C ILE A 145 -0.86 -6.70 -11.45
N THR A 146 0.15 -6.99 -10.64
CA THR A 146 0.07 -7.94 -9.52
C THR A 146 0.00 -7.21 -8.18
N ILE A 147 -0.91 -7.64 -7.31
CA ILE A 147 -1.00 -7.16 -5.93
C ILE A 147 -0.39 -8.20 -5.00
N LYS A 148 0.63 -7.81 -4.22
CA LYS A 148 1.25 -8.66 -3.20
C LYS A 148 0.81 -8.20 -1.81
N ILE A 149 0.17 -9.11 -1.08
CA ILE A 149 -0.34 -8.86 0.28
C ILE A 149 0.49 -9.66 1.29
N PRO A 150 1.37 -9.00 2.07
CA PRO A 150 2.05 -9.64 3.18
C PRO A 150 1.05 -10.03 4.27
N LYS A 151 1.12 -11.26 4.76
CA LYS A 151 0.34 -11.75 5.91
C LYS A 151 1.27 -12.29 6.97
N THR A 152 1.13 -11.79 8.19
CA THR A 152 1.88 -12.28 9.35
C THR A 152 0.97 -13.12 10.23
N LYS A 153 1.32 -14.39 10.44
CA LYS A 153 0.62 -15.29 11.33
C LYS A 153 1.66 -16.11 12.15
N GLY A 154 1.55 -16.06 13.47
CA GLY A 154 2.43 -16.84 14.34
C GLY A 154 3.92 -16.51 14.18
N GLY A 155 4.28 -15.24 13.93
CA GLY A 155 5.67 -14.82 13.73
C GLY A 155 6.25 -15.09 12.33
N SER A 156 5.51 -15.79 11.46
CA SER A 156 5.90 -16.02 10.06
C SER A 156 5.12 -15.08 9.13
N THR A 157 5.82 -14.46 8.19
CA THR A 157 5.20 -13.64 7.14
C THR A 157 5.15 -14.43 5.83
N THR A 158 3.95 -14.62 5.30
CA THR A 158 3.70 -15.16 3.96
C THR A 158 3.28 -14.03 3.03
N ILE A 159 3.50 -14.19 1.74
CA ILE A 159 3.09 -13.21 0.72
C ILE A 159 2.04 -13.88 -0.17
N GLU A 160 0.84 -13.32 -0.21
CA GLU A 160 -0.16 -13.71 -1.19
C GLU A 160 -0.03 -12.82 -2.42
N SER A 161 -0.19 -13.40 -3.61
CA SER A 161 -0.16 -12.67 -4.88
C SER A 161 -1.52 -12.77 -5.55
N TYR A 162 -1.98 -11.67 -6.13
CA TYR A 162 -3.28 -11.59 -6.80
C TYR A 162 -3.14 -10.91 -8.16
N ASN A 163 -3.56 -11.60 -9.20
CA ASN A 163 -3.87 -11.09 -10.53
C ASN A 163 -5.38 -11.18 -10.77
N THR A 164 -5.86 -10.95 -11.99
CA THR A 164 -7.28 -11.09 -12.35
C THR A 164 -7.85 -12.45 -11.95
N ALA A 165 -7.16 -13.54 -12.29
CA ALA A 165 -7.64 -14.90 -12.04
C ALA A 165 -7.70 -15.23 -10.55
N ASP A 166 -6.74 -14.75 -9.76
CA ASP A 166 -6.69 -14.95 -8.31
C ASP A 166 -7.84 -14.21 -7.61
N VAL A 167 -8.15 -12.96 -8.02
CA VAL A 167 -9.29 -12.20 -7.49
C VAL A 167 -10.60 -12.91 -7.84
N MET A 168 -10.77 -13.36 -9.09
CA MET A 168 -11.94 -14.12 -9.50
C MET A 168 -12.09 -15.43 -8.71
N SER A 169 -11.01 -16.14 -8.46
CA SER A 169 -11.01 -17.37 -7.67
C SER A 169 -11.38 -17.13 -6.20
N ALA A 170 -10.88 -16.03 -5.62
CA ALA A 170 -11.09 -15.73 -4.20
C ALA A 170 -12.48 -15.11 -3.90
N TYR A 171 -12.99 -14.27 -4.79
CA TYR A 171 -14.19 -13.46 -4.55
C TYR A 171 -15.34 -13.73 -5.52
N GLY A 172 -15.09 -14.50 -6.59
CA GLY A 172 -16.08 -14.83 -7.62
C GLY A 172 -16.47 -13.65 -8.53
N VAL A 173 -15.68 -12.57 -8.52
CA VAL A 173 -15.87 -11.35 -9.29
C VAL A 173 -14.55 -10.88 -9.87
N THR A 174 -14.58 -10.09 -10.94
CA THR A 174 -13.38 -9.45 -11.51
C THR A 174 -12.86 -8.34 -10.59
N PRO A 175 -11.58 -7.90 -10.74
CA PRO A 175 -11.06 -6.75 -10.00
C PRO A 175 -11.93 -5.49 -10.11
N LYS A 176 -12.46 -5.19 -11.29
CA LYS A 176 -13.39 -4.07 -11.48
C LYS A 176 -14.72 -4.25 -10.75
N GLU A 177 -15.29 -5.47 -10.79
CA GLU A 177 -16.49 -5.81 -10.06
C GLU A 177 -16.27 -5.85 -8.54
N PHE A 178 -15.03 -5.98 -8.07
CA PHE A 178 -14.70 -5.92 -6.64
C PHE A 178 -15.02 -4.55 -6.03
N ILE A 179 -14.90 -3.46 -6.81
CA ILE A 179 -15.37 -2.12 -6.41
C ILE A 179 -16.86 -2.15 -6.06
N GLU A 180 -17.65 -2.80 -6.89
CA GLU A 180 -19.10 -2.91 -6.73
C GLU A 180 -19.48 -3.73 -5.49
N VAL A 181 -18.73 -4.81 -5.23
CA VAL A 181 -18.89 -5.61 -4.00
C VAL A 181 -18.59 -4.76 -2.76
N LYS A 182 -17.49 -4.00 -2.78
CA LYS A 182 -17.11 -3.09 -1.68
C LYS A 182 -18.14 -1.98 -1.48
N ALA A 183 -18.70 -1.45 -2.56
CA ALA A 183 -19.74 -0.43 -2.50
C ALA A 183 -21.00 -0.92 -1.78
N LEU A 184 -21.41 -2.17 -2.02
CA LEU A 184 -22.59 -2.76 -1.38
C LEU A 184 -22.32 -3.17 0.07
N MET A 185 -21.18 -3.82 0.35
CA MET A 185 -20.89 -4.29 1.70
C MET A 185 -20.40 -3.18 2.65
N GLY A 186 -19.87 -2.08 2.10
CA GLY A 186 -19.20 -1.04 2.87
C GLY A 186 -17.83 -1.46 3.37
N ASP A 187 -17.22 -0.57 4.16
CA ASP A 187 -15.98 -0.84 4.87
C ASP A 187 -15.99 -0.21 6.26
N THR A 188 -15.98 -1.06 7.29
CA THR A 188 -16.00 -0.61 8.69
C THR A 188 -14.69 0.05 9.11
N SER A 189 -13.56 -0.31 8.49
CA SER A 189 -12.25 0.27 8.80
C SER A 189 -12.13 1.72 8.33
N ASP A 190 -12.80 2.02 7.20
CA ASP A 190 -12.82 3.36 6.58
C ASP A 190 -14.13 4.11 6.84
N ASN A 191 -15.00 3.49 7.64
CA ASN A 191 -16.33 4.02 7.93
C ASN A 191 -17.16 4.28 6.66
N VAL A 192 -17.01 3.40 5.65
CA VAL A 192 -17.85 3.44 4.45
C VAL A 192 -19.12 2.65 4.72
N PRO A 193 -20.30 3.29 4.58
CA PRO A 193 -21.53 2.72 5.12
C PRO A 193 -22.06 1.48 4.40
N GLY A 194 -21.84 1.36 3.08
CA GLY A 194 -22.42 0.28 2.28
C GLY A 194 -23.96 0.26 2.33
N VAL A 195 -24.56 -0.91 2.11
CA VAL A 195 -25.99 -1.14 2.23
C VAL A 195 -26.27 -2.02 3.44
N PRO A 196 -27.09 -1.60 4.40
CA PRO A 196 -27.40 -2.40 5.59
C PRO A 196 -27.84 -3.82 5.25
N SER A 197 -27.34 -4.81 6.00
CA SER A 197 -27.63 -6.24 5.83
C SER A 197 -27.08 -6.88 4.52
N ILE A 198 -26.26 -6.17 3.76
CA ILE A 198 -25.53 -6.72 2.63
C ILE A 198 -24.06 -6.84 3.03
N GLY A 199 -23.62 -8.04 3.44
CA GLY A 199 -22.21 -8.36 3.68
C GLY A 199 -21.57 -8.96 2.43
N GLU A 200 -20.25 -9.24 2.50
CA GLU A 200 -19.42 -9.71 1.38
C GLU A 200 -20.07 -10.82 0.53
N LYS A 201 -20.56 -11.90 1.15
CA LYS A 201 -21.15 -13.03 0.42
C LYS A 201 -22.41 -12.65 -0.35
N THR A 202 -23.23 -11.76 0.20
CA THR A 202 -24.46 -11.30 -0.45
C THR A 202 -24.13 -10.30 -1.55
N ALA A 203 -23.21 -9.37 -1.29
CA ALA A 203 -22.72 -8.41 -2.26
C ALA A 203 -22.11 -9.12 -3.49
N SER A 204 -21.21 -10.10 -3.27
CA SER A 204 -20.60 -10.88 -4.36
C SER A 204 -21.63 -11.57 -5.22
N LYS A 205 -22.67 -12.21 -4.63
CA LYS A 205 -23.75 -12.86 -5.40
C LYS A 205 -24.58 -11.87 -6.22
N ILE A 206 -24.87 -10.70 -5.64
CA ILE A 206 -25.60 -9.63 -6.34
C ILE A 206 -24.76 -9.15 -7.53
N ILE A 207 -23.48 -8.88 -7.33
CA ILE A 207 -22.60 -8.37 -8.40
C ILE A 207 -22.29 -9.43 -9.45
N GLN A 208 -22.18 -10.70 -9.10
CA GLN A 208 -22.10 -11.80 -10.08
C GLN A 208 -23.30 -11.80 -11.04
N GLN A 209 -24.49 -11.48 -10.54
CA GLN A 209 -25.73 -11.47 -11.34
C GLN A 209 -25.94 -10.15 -12.08
N TYR A 210 -25.79 -9.02 -11.39
CA TYR A 210 -26.17 -7.69 -11.91
C TYR A 210 -24.98 -6.86 -12.40
N LYS A 211 -23.75 -7.25 -12.12
CA LYS A 211 -22.49 -6.64 -12.56
C LYS A 211 -22.16 -5.29 -11.92
N THR A 212 -23.13 -4.40 -11.76
CA THR A 212 -22.94 -3.08 -11.16
C THR A 212 -23.96 -2.79 -10.07
N VAL A 213 -23.65 -1.88 -9.17
CA VAL A 213 -24.56 -1.39 -8.12
C VAL A 213 -25.80 -0.77 -8.73
N GLU A 214 -25.63 0.02 -9.81
CA GLU A 214 -26.72 0.69 -10.52
C GLU A 214 -27.73 -0.33 -11.07
N ASN A 215 -27.23 -1.33 -11.78
CA ASN A 215 -28.09 -2.40 -12.33
C ASN A 215 -28.75 -3.24 -11.23
N ALA A 216 -28.06 -3.48 -10.12
CA ALA A 216 -28.65 -4.15 -8.96
C ALA A 216 -29.78 -3.32 -8.32
N ILE A 217 -29.66 -2.00 -8.28
CA ILE A 217 -30.69 -1.07 -7.78
C ILE A 217 -31.90 -1.08 -8.74
N GLU A 218 -31.69 -1.00 -10.04
CA GLU A 218 -32.76 -1.03 -11.05
C GLU A 218 -33.59 -2.33 -11.00
N ASN A 219 -32.92 -3.46 -10.69
CA ASN A 219 -33.54 -4.77 -10.58
C ASN A 219 -33.74 -5.22 -9.13
N ALA A 220 -33.80 -4.28 -8.19
CA ALA A 220 -33.83 -4.59 -6.76
C ALA A 220 -34.97 -5.52 -6.35
N SER A 221 -36.12 -5.47 -7.03
CA SER A 221 -37.26 -6.35 -6.76
C SER A 221 -36.98 -7.85 -6.96
N GLU A 222 -35.95 -8.19 -7.76
CA GLU A 222 -35.53 -9.57 -8.05
C GLU A 222 -34.41 -10.04 -7.14
N VAL A 223 -33.75 -9.11 -6.42
CA VAL A 223 -32.62 -9.40 -5.56
C VAL A 223 -33.05 -10.24 -4.35
N LYS A 224 -32.23 -11.23 -4.02
CA LYS A 224 -32.42 -12.08 -2.83
C LYS A 224 -31.24 -11.93 -1.88
N PRO A 225 -31.48 -11.97 -0.56
CA PRO A 225 -32.76 -12.16 0.14
C PRO A 225 -33.63 -10.89 0.10
N LYS A 226 -34.92 -11.01 0.41
CA LYS A 226 -35.92 -9.92 0.39
C LYS A 226 -35.42 -8.65 1.13
N ARG A 227 -34.77 -8.82 2.29
CA ARG A 227 -34.21 -7.69 3.06
C ARG A 227 -33.11 -6.93 2.28
N ALA A 228 -32.29 -7.62 1.49
CA ALA A 228 -31.30 -6.97 0.63
C ALA A 228 -31.98 -6.17 -0.50
N SER A 229 -33.04 -6.74 -1.10
CA SER A 229 -33.90 -6.07 -2.10
C SER A 229 -34.47 -4.76 -1.55
N GLU A 230 -35.14 -4.82 -0.39
CA GLU A 230 -35.75 -3.66 0.27
C GLU A 230 -34.68 -2.60 0.61
N ASN A 231 -33.53 -3.03 1.14
CA ASN A 231 -32.45 -2.12 1.51
C ASN A 231 -31.74 -1.49 0.31
N LEU A 232 -31.60 -2.19 -0.81
CA LEU A 232 -31.08 -1.61 -2.05
C LEU A 232 -31.91 -0.41 -2.52
N VAL A 233 -33.24 -0.52 -2.45
CA VAL A 233 -34.13 0.58 -2.80
C VAL A 233 -34.03 1.74 -1.78
N THR A 234 -34.02 1.39 -0.50
CA THR A 234 -34.03 2.38 0.59
C THR A 234 -32.72 3.16 0.66
N TYR A 235 -31.59 2.49 0.48
CA TYR A 235 -30.24 3.02 0.68
C TYR A 235 -29.46 3.22 -0.65
N LYS A 236 -30.17 3.42 -1.77
CA LYS A 236 -29.55 3.54 -3.10
C LYS A 236 -28.50 4.64 -3.18
N GLU A 237 -28.80 5.83 -2.64
CA GLU A 237 -27.86 6.96 -2.65
C GLU A 237 -26.62 6.66 -1.81
N GLN A 238 -26.79 5.94 -0.68
CA GLN A 238 -25.70 5.52 0.18
C GLN A 238 -24.81 4.46 -0.51
N ALA A 239 -25.39 3.56 -1.30
CA ALA A 239 -24.63 2.59 -2.11
C ALA A 239 -23.77 3.30 -3.16
N LEU A 240 -24.32 4.28 -3.86
CA LEU A 240 -23.60 5.08 -4.87
C LEU A 240 -22.50 5.95 -4.24
N LEU A 241 -22.78 6.56 -3.09
CA LEU A 241 -21.76 7.26 -2.32
C LEU A 241 -20.63 6.30 -1.90
N SER A 242 -20.98 5.13 -1.35
CA SER A 242 -20.02 4.10 -0.96
C SER A 242 -19.15 3.67 -2.14
N LYS A 243 -19.74 3.47 -3.32
CA LYS A 243 -18.99 3.17 -4.56
C LYS A 243 -17.94 4.23 -4.85
N THR A 244 -18.30 5.51 -4.75
CA THR A 244 -17.36 6.60 -4.98
C THR A 244 -16.23 6.63 -3.94
N LEU A 245 -16.55 6.35 -2.66
CA LEU A 245 -15.57 6.35 -1.56
C LEU A 245 -14.57 5.19 -1.66
N VAL A 246 -15.02 3.98 -2.07
CA VAL A 246 -14.13 2.81 -2.18
C VAL A 246 -13.35 2.75 -3.49
N THR A 247 -13.70 3.58 -4.48
CA THR A 247 -13.00 3.58 -5.77
C THR A 247 -11.65 4.29 -5.64
N ILE A 248 -10.59 3.56 -5.96
CA ILE A 248 -9.22 4.10 -6.05
C ILE A 248 -9.08 4.88 -7.35
N LYS A 249 -8.57 6.13 -7.27
CA LYS A 249 -8.24 6.94 -8.43
C LYS A 249 -6.96 6.44 -9.09
N THR A 250 -6.98 6.33 -10.41
CA THR A 250 -5.83 5.86 -11.22
C THR A 250 -5.29 6.94 -12.16
N ASP A 251 -5.76 8.18 -11.98
CA ASP A 251 -5.49 9.33 -12.83
C ASP A 251 -5.17 10.61 -12.05
N VAL A 252 -4.64 10.46 -10.82
CA VAL A 252 -4.33 11.63 -9.98
C VAL A 252 -3.23 12.49 -10.62
N PRO A 253 -3.28 13.84 -10.45
CA PRO A 253 -2.33 14.77 -11.06
C PRO A 253 -0.99 14.77 -10.29
N TYR A 254 -0.29 13.65 -10.32
CA TYR A 254 1.02 13.49 -9.69
C TYR A 254 2.12 13.55 -10.75
N GLU A 255 2.92 14.61 -10.69
CA GLU A 255 3.97 14.89 -11.67
C GLU A 255 5.28 14.19 -11.26
N VAL A 256 5.41 12.91 -11.60
CA VAL A 256 6.64 12.15 -11.54
C VAL A 256 6.77 11.33 -12.81
N ALA A 257 7.93 11.37 -13.45
CA ALA A 257 8.24 10.48 -14.56
C ALA A 257 8.60 9.09 -14.01
N ILE A 258 8.18 8.03 -14.70
CA ILE A 258 8.51 6.66 -14.28
C ILE A 258 10.02 6.44 -14.20
N ASP A 259 10.80 7.07 -15.07
CA ASP A 259 12.28 6.98 -15.06
C ASP A 259 12.91 7.55 -13.77
N GLU A 260 12.25 8.49 -13.09
CA GLU A 260 12.69 9.00 -11.78
C GLU A 260 12.54 7.99 -10.64
N LEU A 261 11.80 6.91 -10.89
CA LEU A 261 11.60 5.81 -9.93
C LEU A 261 12.61 4.69 -10.12
N LYS A 262 13.59 4.84 -11.02
CA LYS A 262 14.62 3.84 -11.25
C LYS A 262 15.42 3.57 -9.98
N VAL A 263 15.68 2.28 -9.73
CA VAL A 263 16.47 1.87 -8.57
C VAL A 263 17.93 2.24 -8.80
N HIS A 264 18.49 2.95 -7.83
CA HIS A 264 19.91 3.29 -7.78
C HIS A 264 20.60 2.51 -6.66
N ASP A 265 21.89 2.85 -6.35
CA ASP A 265 22.60 2.22 -5.26
C ASP A 265 21.92 2.48 -3.89
N MET A 266 21.27 1.44 -3.37
CA MET A 266 20.61 1.46 -2.06
C MET A 266 21.59 1.24 -0.89
N TYR A 267 22.77 0.73 -1.17
CA TYR A 267 23.73 0.29 -0.15
C TYR A 267 24.92 1.24 -0.02
N ASN A 268 24.68 2.53 -0.26
CA ASN A 268 25.67 3.60 -0.16
C ASN A 268 26.04 3.96 1.31
N GLU A 269 27.04 4.82 1.47
CA GLU A 269 27.54 5.24 2.79
C GLU A 269 26.49 5.93 3.67
N ASN A 270 25.58 6.73 3.08
CA ASN A 270 24.56 7.43 3.84
C ASN A 270 23.57 6.44 4.47
N ALA A 271 23.13 5.45 3.68
CA ALA A 271 22.29 4.37 4.18
C ALA A 271 23.03 3.54 5.24
N TYR A 272 24.30 3.17 5.00
CA TYR A 272 25.12 2.45 5.98
C TYR A 272 25.22 3.20 7.32
N GLY A 273 25.47 4.51 7.29
CA GLY A 273 25.54 5.34 8.48
C GLY A 273 24.25 5.31 9.30
N LEU A 274 23.09 5.43 8.65
CA LEU A 274 21.79 5.34 9.32
C LEU A 274 21.51 3.95 9.88
N PHE A 275 21.78 2.88 9.13
CA PHE A 275 21.59 1.51 9.61
C PHE A 275 22.45 1.20 10.84
N LYS A 276 23.67 1.76 10.90
CA LYS A 276 24.54 1.67 12.08
C LYS A 276 24.00 2.51 13.25
N GLN A 277 23.56 3.74 13.00
CA GLN A 277 23.00 4.65 14.01
C GLN A 277 21.76 4.03 14.69
N TYR A 278 20.85 3.44 13.89
CA TYR A 278 19.61 2.85 14.39
C TYR A 278 19.73 1.36 14.72
N GLU A 279 20.97 0.85 14.76
CA GLU A 279 21.32 -0.52 15.18
C GLU A 279 20.63 -1.64 14.36
N PHE A 280 20.40 -1.44 13.08
CA PHE A 280 19.86 -2.46 12.16
C PHE A 280 20.91 -3.51 11.80
N LYS A 281 21.52 -4.13 12.82
CA LYS A 281 22.73 -4.99 12.74
C LYS A 281 22.60 -6.13 11.72
N THR A 282 21.43 -6.78 11.65
CA THR A 282 21.19 -7.89 10.71
C THR A 282 21.19 -7.45 9.25
N MET A 283 20.82 -6.18 9.00
CA MET A 283 20.74 -5.61 7.66
C MET A 283 22.08 -5.04 7.19
N LEU A 284 23.00 -4.71 8.11
CA LEU A 284 24.34 -4.22 7.76
C LEU A 284 25.14 -5.23 6.88
N LYS A 285 24.79 -6.51 6.95
CA LYS A 285 25.39 -7.55 6.07
C LYS A 285 25.08 -7.37 4.59
N ARG A 286 24.11 -6.52 4.22
CA ARG A 286 23.75 -6.21 2.83
C ARG A 286 24.71 -5.20 2.19
N PHE A 287 25.46 -4.48 3.01
CA PHE A 287 26.42 -3.48 2.54
C PHE A 287 27.77 -4.16 2.27
N ASP A 288 28.38 -3.85 1.13
CA ASP A 288 29.78 -4.22 0.87
C ASP A 288 30.69 -3.29 1.67
N THR A 289 31.09 -3.76 2.84
CA THR A 289 31.94 -2.98 3.75
C THR A 289 33.33 -2.69 3.18
N THR A 290 33.77 -3.41 2.16
CA THR A 290 35.06 -3.18 1.48
C THR A 290 34.99 -1.93 0.60
N ALA A 291 33.89 -1.70 -0.10
CA ALA A 291 33.67 -0.50 -0.90
C ALA A 291 33.51 0.75 -0.03
N VAL A 292 32.76 0.63 1.08
CA VAL A 292 32.54 1.72 2.08
C VAL A 292 33.84 2.10 2.80
N ALA A 293 34.74 1.14 3.07
CA ALA A 293 36.03 1.41 3.73
C ALA A 293 37.04 2.11 2.82
N GLN A 294 36.99 1.87 1.50
CA GLN A 294 37.90 2.48 0.53
C GLN A 294 37.61 3.98 0.29
N GLN A 295 36.36 4.41 0.39
CA GLN A 295 36.00 5.84 0.28
C GLN A 295 36.48 6.64 1.49
N ASN A 296 36.46 6.07 2.69
CA ASN A 296 36.95 6.71 3.92
C ASN A 296 38.49 6.79 4.02
N SER A 297 39.23 6.03 3.24
CA SER A 297 40.71 6.06 3.26
C SER A 297 41.32 7.16 2.38
N GLY A 298 40.50 7.88 1.62
CA GLY A 298 40.94 8.91 0.66
C GLY A 298 41.32 10.27 1.29
N ASP A 299 40.96 10.57 2.55
CA ASP A 299 41.05 11.91 3.14
C ASP A 299 42.09 12.08 4.28
N PHE A 300 42.90 11.07 4.54
CA PHE A 300 44.03 11.24 5.48
C PHE A 300 45.31 11.71 4.77
N LYS A 301 45.45 13.02 4.56
CA LYS A 301 46.79 13.63 4.33
C LYS A 301 47.56 13.63 5.66
N LEU A 302 48.55 12.77 5.75
CA LEU A 302 49.59 12.89 6.79
C LEU A 302 50.28 14.24 6.63
N VAL A 303 50.01 15.17 7.53
CA VAL A 303 50.85 16.37 7.70
C VAL A 303 52.05 15.94 8.53
N THR A 304 53.16 15.61 7.89
CA THR A 304 54.47 15.49 8.55
C THR A 304 55.02 16.88 8.74
N THR A 305 55.17 17.29 10.00
CA THR A 305 56.00 18.43 10.44
C THR A 305 57.47 18.13 10.27
#